data_de0afa5b5a256ca89d6b9aed1f9f61b7
#
_entry.id   de0afa5b5a256ca89d6b9aed1f9f61b7
#
_cell.length_a   1.000
_cell.length_b   1.000
_cell.length_c   1.000
_cell.angle_alpha   90.00
_cell.angle_beta   90.00
_cell.angle_gamma   90.00
#
_symmetry.space_group_name_H-M   'P 1'
#
loop_
_entity.id
_entity.type
_entity.pdbx_description
1 polymer ?
#
loop_
_entity_poly.entity_id
_entity_poly.type
_entity_poly.pdbx_seq_one_letter_code
_entity_poly.pdbx_strand_id
1 'polypeptide(L)'
;NYFQDCSTFQSEDIGEGRAKLAKKKRAWILSYWQVIVDRYPKMGEKITVGTFSSGFQGLFGKRNFVMKDERGQQVACAHSLWVYLDVESGRPVRPDQEEIDAYGEEPPLEMPYEGRKIVLPKETKDLPVFPVRKYHIDTNEHVNNCQYVQMALEVLPEEIQVHKLRVDYKKSAVLGDRIFPKYAKEEDRVVVELCDEGGKAYAVVEFA
;
A
#
# COMPACT_ATOMS: atom_id res chain seq x y z
N ASN A 1 7.02 -1.07 -5.28
CA ASN A 1 8.18 -0.51 -4.55
C ASN A 1 8.38 0.97 -4.85
N TYR A 2 8.53 1.41 -6.13
CA TYR A 2 8.87 2.80 -6.49
C TYR A 2 8.06 3.90 -5.78
N PHE A 3 6.74 3.74 -5.66
CA PHE A 3 5.90 4.72 -4.97
C PHE A 3 6.18 4.77 -3.46
N GLN A 4 6.33 3.61 -2.82
CA GLN A 4 6.65 3.54 -1.39
C GLN A 4 8.03 4.11 -1.10
N ASP A 5 9.04 3.78 -1.92
CA ASP A 5 10.40 4.31 -1.80
C ASP A 5 10.39 5.84 -1.97
N CYS A 6 9.66 6.34 -3.00
CA CYS A 6 9.52 7.78 -3.24
C CYS A 6 8.92 8.52 -2.02
N SER A 7 7.91 7.94 -1.34
CA SER A 7 7.34 8.55 -0.13
C SER A 7 8.32 8.56 1.04
N THR A 8 9.14 7.53 1.17
CA THR A 8 10.19 7.47 2.20
C THR A 8 11.26 8.53 1.95
N PHE A 9 11.75 8.66 0.72
CA PHE A 9 12.72 9.69 0.36
C PHE A 9 12.18 11.09 0.59
N GLN A 10 10.95 11.37 0.18
CA GLN A 10 10.34 12.67 0.43
C GLN A 10 10.23 12.99 1.93
N SER A 11 9.87 12.01 2.77
CA SER A 11 9.81 12.22 4.22
C SER A 11 11.19 12.55 4.81
N GLU A 12 12.26 11.90 4.34
CA GLU A 12 13.64 12.24 4.76
C GLU A 12 14.05 13.64 4.27
N ASP A 13 13.74 14.01 3.02
CA ASP A 13 14.08 15.30 2.41
C ASP A 13 13.45 16.49 3.14
N ILE A 14 12.21 16.34 3.62
CA ILE A 14 11.50 17.38 4.39
C ILE A 14 11.83 17.37 5.88
N GLY A 15 12.71 16.46 6.34
CA GLY A 15 13.11 16.35 7.74
C GLY A 15 12.11 15.61 8.64
N GLU A 16 11.05 15.00 8.08
CA GLU A 16 10.07 14.14 8.80
C GLU A 16 10.38 12.66 8.62
N GLY A 17 11.64 12.34 8.44
CA GLY A 17 12.12 10.99 8.24
C GLY A 17 12.12 10.12 9.50
N ARG A 18 12.56 8.88 9.30
CA ARG A 18 12.52 7.82 10.31
C ARG A 18 13.15 8.23 11.65
N ALA A 19 14.28 8.95 11.64
CA ALA A 19 14.98 9.36 12.86
C ALA A 19 14.15 10.34 13.71
N LYS A 20 13.45 11.29 13.09
CA LYS A 20 12.55 12.23 13.78
C LYS A 20 11.33 11.52 14.33
N LEU A 21 10.68 10.69 13.51
CA LEU A 21 9.51 9.91 13.92
C LEU A 21 9.84 8.97 15.10
N ALA A 22 11.01 8.32 15.09
CA ALA A 22 11.45 7.48 16.19
C ALA A 22 11.62 8.27 17.50
N LYS A 23 12.20 9.50 17.44
CA LYS A 23 12.30 10.39 18.61
C LYS A 23 10.93 10.80 19.15
N LYS A 24 9.98 11.08 18.27
CA LYS A 24 8.58 11.39 18.61
C LYS A 24 7.79 10.16 19.07
N LYS A 25 8.34 8.93 18.92
CA LYS A 25 7.66 7.64 19.13
C LYS A 25 6.39 7.54 18.25
N ARG A 26 6.52 7.95 17.01
CA ARG A 26 5.46 7.98 16.01
C ARG A 26 5.87 7.20 14.76
N ALA A 27 4.86 6.74 14.03
CA ALA A 27 5.05 6.10 12.73
C ALA A 27 3.88 6.40 11.80
N TRP A 28 4.17 6.56 10.50
CA TRP A 28 3.18 6.52 9.45
C TRP A 28 3.01 5.09 8.97
N ILE A 29 1.81 4.55 9.09
CA ILE A 29 1.48 3.18 8.68
C ILE A 29 0.58 3.25 7.46
N LEU A 30 1.01 2.63 6.37
CA LEU A 30 0.22 2.49 5.16
C LEU A 30 -1.02 1.62 5.43
N SER A 31 -2.19 2.16 5.16
CA SER A 31 -3.47 1.51 5.41
C SER A 31 -4.19 1.11 4.13
N TYR A 32 -3.94 1.82 3.02
CA TYR A 32 -4.62 1.60 1.76
C TYR A 32 -3.80 2.06 0.57
N TRP A 33 -3.86 1.30 -0.51
CA TRP A 33 -3.40 1.66 -1.84
C TRP A 33 -4.51 1.54 -2.87
N GLN A 34 -4.54 2.48 -3.80
CA GLN A 34 -5.16 2.36 -5.11
C GLN A 34 -4.14 2.80 -6.15
N VAL A 35 -3.80 1.91 -7.06
CA VAL A 35 -2.84 2.16 -8.15
C VAL A 35 -3.56 1.92 -9.46
N ILE A 36 -3.39 2.84 -10.41
CA ILE A 36 -3.86 2.74 -11.78
C ILE A 36 -2.64 2.70 -12.68
N VAL A 37 -2.59 1.74 -13.58
CA VAL A 37 -1.51 1.54 -14.55
C VAL A 37 -2.08 1.78 -15.94
N ASP A 38 -1.74 2.91 -16.55
CA ASP A 38 -2.11 3.24 -17.92
C ASP A 38 -1.33 2.37 -18.91
N ARG A 39 -0.04 2.17 -18.65
CA ARG A 39 0.84 1.22 -19.33
C ARG A 39 2.04 0.84 -18.46
N TYR A 40 2.56 -0.34 -18.67
CA TYR A 40 3.80 -0.77 -18.03
C TYR A 40 5.02 -0.19 -18.75
N PRO A 41 5.97 0.45 -18.03
CA PRO A 41 7.24 0.86 -18.60
C PRO A 41 8.04 -0.36 -19.10
N LYS A 42 8.75 -0.20 -20.22
CA LYS A 42 9.61 -1.24 -20.76
C LYS A 42 10.97 -1.26 -20.06
N MET A 43 11.67 -2.40 -20.12
CA MET A 43 13.03 -2.49 -19.62
C MET A 43 13.94 -1.47 -20.32
N GLY A 44 14.73 -0.72 -19.53
CA GLY A 44 15.59 0.35 -20.02
C GLY A 44 14.89 1.69 -20.25
N GLU A 45 13.58 1.76 -20.09
CA GLU A 45 12.84 3.02 -20.17
C GLU A 45 13.13 3.87 -18.92
N LYS A 46 13.44 5.12 -19.12
CA LYS A 46 13.64 6.07 -18.03
C LYS A 46 12.30 6.59 -17.53
N ILE A 47 12.09 6.48 -16.24
CA ILE A 47 10.86 6.94 -15.59
C ILE A 47 11.17 7.97 -14.51
N THR A 48 10.23 8.89 -14.29
CA THR A 48 10.24 9.82 -13.16
C THR A 48 9.07 9.46 -12.23
N VAL A 49 9.36 9.33 -10.94
CA VAL A 49 8.35 9.07 -9.90
C VAL A 49 8.26 10.26 -8.99
N GLY A 50 7.04 10.75 -8.75
CA GLY A 50 6.75 11.86 -7.86
C GLY A 50 5.68 11.50 -6.84
N THR A 51 5.69 12.19 -5.70
CA THR A 51 4.69 12.05 -4.64
C THR A 51 4.46 13.37 -3.92
N PHE A 52 3.27 13.56 -3.39
CA PHE A 52 2.90 14.71 -2.57
C PHE A 52 1.76 14.37 -1.63
N SER A 53 1.66 15.10 -0.53
CA SER A 53 0.50 15.06 0.36
C SER A 53 -0.70 15.72 -0.32
N SER A 54 -1.85 15.06 -0.32
CA SER A 54 -3.12 15.62 -0.80
C SER A 54 -4.10 15.90 0.34
N GLY A 55 -3.57 16.05 1.55
CA GLY A 55 -4.29 16.50 2.72
C GLY A 55 -4.40 15.50 3.85
N PHE A 56 -5.03 15.96 4.92
CA PHE A 56 -5.22 15.20 6.14
C PHE A 56 -6.70 15.18 6.53
N GLN A 57 -7.20 14.04 6.96
CA GLN A 57 -8.58 13.90 7.41
C GLN A 57 -8.68 12.99 8.63
N GLY A 58 -8.92 13.59 9.78
CA GLY A 58 -9.00 12.86 11.04
C GLY A 58 -7.67 12.22 11.43
N LEU A 59 -7.59 10.90 11.33
CA LEU A 59 -6.39 10.09 11.63
C LEU A 59 -5.60 9.72 10.37
N PHE A 60 -6.06 10.14 9.18
CA PHE A 60 -5.50 9.74 7.91
C PHE A 60 -4.73 10.89 7.24
N GLY A 61 -3.51 10.61 6.80
CA GLY A 61 -2.82 11.34 5.76
C GLY A 61 -3.15 10.76 4.40
N LYS A 62 -3.47 11.62 3.43
CA LYS A 62 -3.74 11.28 2.04
C LYS A 62 -2.53 11.64 1.20
N ARG A 63 -2.15 10.76 0.29
CA ARG A 63 -1.00 10.96 -0.56
C ARG A 63 -1.28 10.49 -1.97
N ASN A 64 -0.84 11.27 -2.94
CA ASN A 64 -0.85 10.90 -4.35
C ASN A 64 0.57 10.62 -4.86
N PHE A 65 0.62 9.83 -5.93
CA PHE A 65 1.83 9.46 -6.64
C PHE A 65 1.59 9.49 -8.13
N VAL A 66 2.61 9.83 -8.88
CA VAL A 66 2.60 9.81 -10.33
C VAL A 66 3.89 9.20 -10.84
N MET A 67 3.77 8.40 -11.89
CA MET A 67 4.91 7.87 -12.66
C MET A 67 4.79 8.39 -14.09
N LYS A 68 5.85 9.01 -14.59
CA LYS A 68 5.91 9.57 -15.93
C LYS A 68 7.07 8.98 -16.72
N ASP A 69 6.88 8.85 -18.02
CA ASP A 69 7.95 8.48 -18.95
C ASP A 69 8.85 9.67 -19.29
N GLU A 70 9.84 9.45 -20.16
CA GLU A 70 10.79 10.48 -20.60
C GLU A 70 10.14 11.67 -21.33
N ARG A 71 8.94 11.48 -21.87
CA ARG A 71 8.16 12.52 -22.54
C ARG A 71 7.26 13.27 -21.58
N GLY A 72 7.30 12.93 -20.29
CA GLY A 72 6.44 13.51 -19.26
C GLY A 72 5.01 12.97 -19.27
N GLN A 73 4.71 11.93 -20.07
CA GLN A 73 3.39 11.31 -20.10
C GLN A 73 3.21 10.40 -18.87
N GLN A 74 2.05 10.49 -18.22
CA GLN A 74 1.73 9.61 -17.11
C GLN A 74 1.61 8.17 -17.63
N VAL A 75 2.25 7.24 -16.92
CA VAL A 75 2.20 5.80 -17.18
C VAL A 75 1.53 5.04 -16.03
N ALA A 76 1.55 5.62 -14.83
CA ALA A 76 0.79 5.13 -13.68
C ALA A 76 0.55 6.27 -12.69
N CYS A 77 -0.51 6.14 -11.90
CA CYS A 77 -0.76 7.01 -10.76
C CYS A 77 -1.30 6.21 -9.57
N ALA A 78 -1.24 6.81 -8.38
CA ALA A 78 -1.75 6.15 -7.20
C ALA A 78 -2.28 7.13 -6.16
N HIS A 79 -3.17 6.61 -5.33
CA HIS A 79 -3.65 7.20 -4.09
C HIS A 79 -3.39 6.27 -2.93
N SER A 80 -3.01 6.82 -1.79
CA SER A 80 -2.79 6.04 -0.57
C SER A 80 -3.33 6.74 0.66
N LEU A 81 -3.68 5.94 1.67
CA LEU A 81 -4.07 6.40 2.99
C LEU A 81 -3.07 5.89 4.03
N TRP A 82 -2.62 6.79 4.86
CA TRP A 82 -1.66 6.52 5.94
C TRP A 82 -2.29 6.87 7.28
N VAL A 83 -2.01 6.06 8.28
CA VAL A 83 -2.45 6.28 9.66
C VAL A 83 -1.24 6.70 10.49
N TYR A 84 -1.37 7.81 11.22
CA TYR A 84 -0.36 8.25 12.16
C TYR A 84 -0.54 7.50 13.48
N LEU A 85 0.48 6.77 13.89
CA LEU A 85 0.43 5.85 15.02
C LEU A 85 1.36 6.30 16.14
N ASP A 86 0.87 6.22 17.37
CA ASP A 86 1.70 6.21 18.56
C ASP A 86 2.29 4.80 18.75
N VAL A 87 3.61 4.68 18.69
CA VAL A 87 4.30 3.38 18.69
C VAL A 87 4.23 2.69 20.07
N GLU A 88 4.16 3.46 21.16
CA GLU A 88 4.12 2.90 22.51
C GLU A 88 2.76 2.29 22.85
N SER A 89 1.69 3.00 22.52
CA SER A 89 0.32 2.53 22.76
C SER A 89 -0.25 1.65 21.64
N GLY A 90 0.38 1.65 20.45
CA GLY A 90 -0.13 0.98 19.25
C GLY A 90 -1.42 1.61 18.72
N ARG A 91 -1.77 2.83 19.12
CA ARG A 91 -3.03 3.48 18.76
C ARG A 91 -2.86 4.57 17.72
N PRO A 92 -3.81 4.70 16.79
CA PRO A 92 -3.88 5.86 15.91
C PRO A 92 -4.02 7.17 16.69
N VAL A 93 -3.26 8.18 16.29
CA VAL A 93 -3.33 9.53 16.84
C VAL A 93 -3.43 10.54 15.69
N ARG A 94 -3.87 11.75 15.97
CA ARG A 94 -3.87 12.81 14.98
C ARG A 94 -2.43 13.35 14.82
N PRO A 95 -1.95 13.57 13.58
CA PRO A 95 -0.72 14.32 13.39
C PRO A 95 -0.87 15.72 13.98
N ASP A 96 0.20 16.24 14.57
CA ASP A 96 0.27 17.62 15.04
C ASP A 96 0.40 18.60 13.86
N GLN A 97 0.24 19.91 14.14
CA GLN A 97 0.27 20.92 13.10
C GLN A 97 1.65 21.02 12.45
N GLU A 98 2.73 20.81 13.22
CA GLU A 98 4.12 20.78 12.69
C GLU A 98 4.29 19.69 11.65
N GLU A 99 3.78 18.49 11.93
CA GLU A 99 3.80 17.35 11.00
C GLU A 99 3.00 17.65 9.73
N ILE A 100 1.79 18.23 9.87
CA ILE A 100 0.93 18.60 8.73
C ILE A 100 1.62 19.66 7.87
N ASP A 101 2.16 20.71 8.49
CA ASP A 101 2.81 21.83 7.78
C ASP A 101 4.07 21.39 7.04
N ALA A 102 4.82 20.42 7.60
CA ALA A 102 6.03 19.91 6.97
C ALA A 102 5.73 19.14 5.66
N TYR A 103 4.65 18.36 5.62
CA TYR A 103 4.23 17.68 4.39
C TYR A 103 3.52 18.59 3.40
N GLY A 104 2.89 19.66 3.88
CA GLY A 104 2.05 20.53 3.07
C GLY A 104 0.79 19.84 2.54
N GLU A 105 0.06 20.54 1.69
CA GLU A 105 -1.14 20.00 1.04
C GLU A 105 -1.22 20.53 -0.40
N GLU A 106 -1.30 19.63 -1.36
CA GLU A 106 -1.47 19.91 -2.77
C GLU A 106 -2.84 19.40 -3.25
N PRO A 107 -3.43 19.99 -4.29
CA PRO A 107 -4.64 19.47 -4.88
C PRO A 107 -4.48 17.99 -5.26
N PRO A 108 -5.47 17.12 -4.97
CA PRO A 108 -5.38 15.72 -5.34
C PRO A 108 -5.30 15.52 -6.84
N LEU A 109 -4.63 14.45 -7.29
CA LEU A 109 -4.59 14.07 -8.70
C LEU A 109 -6.01 13.86 -9.25
N GLU A 110 -6.20 14.21 -10.49
CA GLU A 110 -7.41 13.85 -11.23
C GLU A 110 -7.36 12.35 -11.58
N MET A 111 -8.01 11.53 -10.75
CA MET A 111 -8.12 10.09 -10.90
C MET A 111 -9.40 9.59 -10.24
N PRO A 112 -9.95 8.41 -10.62
CA PRO A 112 -11.04 7.81 -9.87
C PRO A 112 -10.56 7.43 -8.46
N TYR A 113 -11.31 7.83 -7.43
CA TYR A 113 -11.05 7.49 -6.03
C TYR A 113 -12.08 6.49 -5.55
N GLU A 114 -11.63 5.31 -5.15
CA GLU A 114 -12.48 4.27 -4.58
C GLU A 114 -12.34 4.23 -3.05
N GLY A 115 -13.40 3.77 -2.38
CA GLY A 115 -13.38 3.63 -0.93
C GLY A 115 -12.35 2.58 -0.47
N ARG A 116 -11.75 2.80 0.71
CA ARG A 116 -10.73 1.89 1.26
C ARG A 116 -11.19 0.45 1.38
N LYS A 117 -12.44 0.23 1.79
CA LYS A 117 -12.96 -1.11 2.05
C LYS A 117 -13.13 -1.88 0.74
N ILE A 118 -12.40 -2.98 0.61
CA ILE A 118 -12.59 -3.96 -0.46
C ILE A 118 -13.54 -5.03 0.07
N VAL A 119 -14.63 -5.27 -0.67
CA VAL A 119 -15.63 -6.26 -0.30
C VAL A 119 -15.33 -7.55 -1.05
N LEU A 120 -15.13 -8.65 -0.29
CA LEU A 120 -15.02 -9.98 -0.89
C LEU A 120 -16.35 -10.40 -1.50
N PRO A 121 -16.32 -11.05 -2.66
CA PRO A 121 -17.46 -11.80 -3.18
C PRO A 121 -17.94 -12.86 -2.19
N LYS A 122 -19.21 -13.25 -2.28
CA LYS A 122 -19.80 -14.24 -1.36
C LYS A 122 -19.16 -15.63 -1.51
N GLU A 123 -18.81 -15.99 -2.73
CA GLU A 123 -18.17 -17.26 -3.05
C GLU A 123 -16.66 -17.06 -3.13
N THR A 124 -15.96 -17.70 -2.21
CA THR A 124 -14.50 -17.71 -2.15
C THR A 124 -13.96 -19.13 -2.20
N LYS A 125 -12.79 -19.30 -2.76
CA LYS A 125 -12.05 -20.57 -2.79
C LYS A 125 -10.80 -20.43 -1.93
N ASP A 126 -10.61 -21.37 -1.01
CA ASP A 126 -9.37 -21.47 -0.25
C ASP A 126 -8.23 -21.96 -1.16
N LEU A 127 -7.07 -21.36 -1.01
CA LEU A 127 -5.86 -21.68 -1.76
C LEU A 127 -4.80 -22.29 -0.84
N PRO A 128 -3.73 -22.93 -1.38
CA PRO A 128 -2.69 -23.54 -0.58
C PRO A 128 -2.05 -22.56 0.42
N VAL A 129 -1.92 -23.01 1.66
CA VAL A 129 -1.33 -22.26 2.75
C VAL A 129 0.19 -22.23 2.61
N PHE A 130 0.81 -21.08 2.89
CA PHE A 130 2.27 -20.93 2.85
C PHE A 130 2.81 -20.09 4.02
N PRO A 131 4.07 -20.29 4.42
CA PRO A 131 4.66 -19.53 5.52
C PRO A 131 5.23 -18.19 5.07
N VAL A 132 5.22 -17.21 5.97
CA VAL A 132 6.01 -15.99 5.82
C VAL A 132 7.50 -16.34 5.90
N ARG A 133 8.28 -15.89 4.92
CA ARG A 133 9.71 -16.16 4.78
C ARG A 133 10.55 -14.92 5.07
N LYS A 134 11.86 -15.11 5.32
CA LYS A 134 12.79 -14.02 5.64
C LYS A 134 12.82 -12.90 4.61
N TYR A 135 12.72 -13.22 3.31
CA TYR A 135 12.75 -12.22 2.25
C TYR A 135 11.46 -11.39 2.12
N HIS A 136 10.40 -11.78 2.83
CA HIS A 136 9.20 -10.97 2.94
C HIS A 136 9.34 -9.83 3.96
N ILE A 137 10.31 -9.94 4.88
CA ILE A 137 10.41 -9.09 6.07
C ILE A 137 11.24 -7.83 5.77
N ASP A 138 10.72 -6.69 6.19
CA ASP A 138 11.37 -5.40 6.11
C ASP A 138 12.19 -5.07 7.38
N THR A 139 12.76 -3.87 7.42
CA THR A 139 13.57 -3.38 8.55
C THR A 139 12.77 -3.12 9.83
N ASN A 140 11.43 -3.21 9.79
CA ASN A 140 10.56 -3.10 10.96
C ASN A 140 10.13 -4.48 11.49
N GLU A 141 10.78 -5.56 10.99
CA GLU A 141 10.48 -6.95 11.36
C GLU A 141 9.06 -7.41 10.98
N HIS A 142 8.43 -6.73 10.04
CA HIS A 142 7.11 -7.07 9.51
C HIS A 142 7.19 -7.42 8.02
N VAL A 143 6.18 -8.11 7.51
CA VAL A 143 6.02 -8.32 6.07
C VAL A 143 5.89 -6.95 5.39
N ASN A 144 6.78 -6.67 4.44
CA ASN A 144 6.75 -5.45 3.65
C ASN A 144 5.43 -5.34 2.87
N ASN A 145 4.88 -4.14 2.79
CA ASN A 145 3.57 -3.91 2.16
C ASN A 145 3.46 -4.43 0.73
N CYS A 146 4.53 -4.31 -0.08
CA CYS A 146 4.51 -4.82 -1.45
C CYS A 146 4.54 -6.36 -1.53
N GLN A 147 5.02 -7.04 -0.48
CA GLN A 147 5.04 -8.50 -0.45
C GLN A 147 3.64 -9.09 -0.39
N TYR A 148 2.67 -8.42 0.25
CA TYR A 148 1.28 -8.87 0.22
C TYR A 148 0.70 -8.86 -1.20
N VAL A 149 1.07 -7.88 -2.02
CA VAL A 149 0.67 -7.84 -3.44
C VAL A 149 1.30 -8.99 -4.22
N GLN A 150 2.61 -9.25 -4.00
CA GLN A 150 3.31 -10.36 -4.64
C GLN A 150 2.74 -11.72 -4.20
N MET A 151 2.49 -11.91 -2.90
CA MET A 151 1.82 -13.10 -2.37
C MET A 151 0.45 -13.32 -3.00
N ALA A 152 -0.34 -12.24 -3.18
CA ALA A 152 -1.64 -12.32 -3.81
C ALA A 152 -1.54 -12.67 -5.30
N LEU A 153 -0.55 -12.16 -6.03
CA LEU A 153 -0.30 -12.52 -7.43
C LEU A 153 0.18 -13.97 -7.57
N GLU A 154 1.08 -14.42 -6.69
CA GLU A 154 1.66 -15.78 -6.72
C GLU A 154 0.60 -16.88 -6.57
N VAL A 155 -0.45 -16.63 -5.78
CA VAL A 155 -1.50 -17.62 -5.55
C VAL A 155 -2.61 -17.61 -6.60
N LEU A 156 -2.58 -16.70 -7.58
CA LEU A 156 -3.56 -16.68 -8.65
C LEU A 156 -3.42 -17.92 -9.54
N PRO A 157 -4.53 -18.57 -9.91
CA PRO A 157 -4.51 -19.76 -10.76
C PRO A 157 -4.17 -19.46 -12.23
N GLU A 158 -4.17 -18.19 -12.61
CA GLU A 158 -3.93 -17.70 -13.97
C GLU A 158 -3.18 -16.37 -13.95
N GLU A 159 -2.43 -16.07 -15.00
CA GLU A 159 -1.84 -14.75 -15.20
C GLU A 159 -2.91 -13.72 -15.54
N ILE A 160 -2.81 -12.54 -14.94
CA ILE A 160 -3.69 -11.41 -15.20
C ILE A 160 -2.87 -10.18 -15.58
N GLN A 161 -3.38 -9.39 -16.51
CA GLN A 161 -2.83 -8.06 -16.77
C GLN A 161 -3.52 -7.06 -15.85
N VAL A 162 -2.77 -6.53 -14.89
CA VAL A 162 -3.32 -5.62 -13.87
C VAL A 162 -3.29 -4.18 -14.40
N HIS A 163 -4.46 -3.55 -14.56
CA HIS A 163 -4.59 -2.13 -14.83
C HIS A 163 -4.99 -1.32 -13.60
N LYS A 164 -5.66 -1.97 -12.65
CA LYS A 164 -6.00 -1.39 -11.35
C LYS A 164 -5.64 -2.36 -10.23
N LEU A 165 -4.96 -1.85 -9.23
CA LEU A 165 -4.65 -2.56 -7.99
C LEU A 165 -5.23 -1.77 -6.82
N ARG A 166 -5.93 -2.45 -5.91
CA ARG A 166 -6.30 -1.91 -4.61
C ARG A 166 -5.85 -2.83 -3.50
N VAL A 167 -5.37 -2.25 -2.40
CA VAL A 167 -4.95 -3.03 -1.22
C VAL A 167 -5.49 -2.37 0.04
N ASP A 168 -6.23 -3.12 0.84
CA ASP A 168 -6.67 -2.72 2.18
C ASP A 168 -5.85 -3.51 3.22
N TYR A 169 -4.89 -2.86 3.87
CA TYR A 169 -4.06 -3.45 4.92
C TYR A 169 -4.79 -3.41 6.26
N LYS A 170 -4.83 -4.55 6.95
CA LYS A 170 -5.56 -4.73 8.21
C LYS A 170 -4.64 -4.88 9.41
N LYS A 171 -3.64 -5.73 9.28
CA LYS A 171 -2.62 -5.98 10.30
C LYS A 171 -1.33 -6.47 9.65
N SER A 172 -0.22 -6.36 10.36
CA SER A 172 1.07 -6.87 9.88
C SER A 172 1.22 -8.35 10.21
N ALA A 173 1.81 -9.11 9.28
CA ALA A 173 2.33 -10.44 9.52
C ALA A 173 3.82 -10.36 9.88
N VAL A 174 4.32 -11.36 10.60
CA VAL A 174 5.70 -11.48 11.03
C VAL A 174 6.34 -12.78 10.52
N LEU A 175 7.66 -12.91 10.67
CA LEU A 175 8.38 -14.12 10.27
C LEU A 175 7.82 -15.35 10.99
N GLY A 176 7.51 -16.38 10.21
CA GLY A 176 6.97 -17.64 10.71
C GLY A 176 5.44 -17.71 10.76
N ASP A 177 4.75 -16.60 10.59
CA ASP A 177 3.30 -16.63 10.39
C ASP A 177 2.95 -17.47 9.15
N ARG A 178 1.74 -18.02 9.15
CA ARG A 178 1.18 -18.75 8.01
C ARG A 178 0.09 -17.92 7.36
N ILE A 179 0.13 -17.87 6.04
CA ILE A 179 -0.85 -17.17 5.22
C ILE A 179 -1.85 -18.18 4.67
N PHE A 180 -3.12 -17.91 4.91
CA PHE A 180 -4.28 -18.68 4.46
C PHE A 180 -5.01 -17.85 3.40
N PRO A 181 -4.67 -18.01 2.10
CA PRO A 181 -5.27 -17.19 1.06
C PRO A 181 -6.67 -17.65 0.70
N LYS A 182 -7.56 -16.70 0.49
CA LYS A 182 -8.89 -16.91 -0.11
C LYS A 182 -8.96 -16.12 -1.42
N TYR A 183 -9.46 -16.75 -2.43
CA TYR A 183 -9.57 -16.24 -3.79
C TYR A 183 -11.02 -16.14 -4.22
N ALA A 184 -11.36 -15.05 -4.88
CA ALA A 184 -12.63 -14.88 -5.56
C ALA A 184 -12.43 -14.16 -6.89
N LYS A 185 -13.19 -14.56 -7.90
CA LYS A 185 -13.19 -13.93 -9.23
C LYS A 185 -14.60 -13.49 -9.58
N GLU A 186 -14.73 -12.27 -10.03
CA GLU A 186 -15.90 -11.71 -10.68
C GLU A 186 -15.54 -11.37 -12.14
N GLU A 187 -16.50 -10.90 -12.92
CA GLU A 187 -16.28 -10.69 -14.37
C GLU A 187 -15.11 -9.74 -14.67
N ASP A 188 -14.99 -8.67 -13.89
CA ASP A 188 -14.05 -7.55 -14.11
C ASP A 188 -12.96 -7.42 -13.04
N ARG A 189 -12.97 -8.29 -12.01
CA ARG A 189 -11.99 -8.22 -10.92
C ARG A 189 -11.70 -9.55 -10.27
N VAL A 190 -10.51 -9.62 -9.70
CA VAL A 190 -10.06 -10.71 -8.84
C VAL A 190 -9.75 -10.16 -7.46
N VAL A 191 -10.20 -10.83 -6.41
CA VAL A 191 -9.93 -10.45 -5.02
C VAL A 191 -9.25 -11.60 -4.30
N VAL A 192 -8.13 -11.29 -3.64
CA VAL A 192 -7.40 -12.22 -2.77
C VAL A 192 -7.38 -11.65 -1.35
N GLU A 193 -7.90 -12.42 -0.41
CA GLU A 193 -7.77 -12.12 1.02
C GLU A 193 -6.68 -13.00 1.62
N LEU A 194 -5.66 -12.38 2.20
CA LEU A 194 -4.55 -13.05 2.87
C LEU A 194 -4.82 -13.06 4.37
N CYS A 195 -5.20 -14.21 4.91
CA CYS A 195 -5.64 -14.36 6.30
C CYS A 195 -4.60 -15.04 7.19
N ASP A 196 -4.76 -14.87 8.50
CA ASP A 196 -4.14 -15.76 9.49
C ASP A 196 -4.95 -17.07 9.67
N GLU A 197 -4.44 -17.97 10.50
CA GLU A 197 -5.09 -19.23 10.82
C GLU A 197 -6.49 -19.07 11.46
N GLY A 198 -6.73 -17.96 12.15
CA GLY A 198 -8.04 -17.60 12.73
C GLY A 198 -9.01 -16.95 11.74
N GLY A 199 -8.62 -16.82 10.46
CA GLY A 199 -9.44 -16.19 9.41
C GLY A 199 -9.46 -14.65 9.46
N LYS A 200 -8.58 -14.01 10.25
CA LYS A 200 -8.47 -12.55 10.25
C LYS A 200 -7.51 -12.10 9.15
N ALA A 201 -7.96 -11.20 8.29
CA ALA A 201 -7.15 -10.70 7.19
C ALA A 201 -5.91 -9.94 7.67
N TYR A 202 -4.76 -10.19 7.04
CA TYR A 202 -3.60 -9.32 7.00
C TYR A 202 -3.81 -8.22 5.96
N ALA A 203 -4.20 -8.61 4.76
CA ALA A 203 -4.49 -7.70 3.66
C ALA A 203 -5.58 -8.28 2.74
N VAL A 204 -6.33 -7.39 2.10
CA VAL A 204 -7.23 -7.72 1.00
C VAL A 204 -6.72 -7.02 -0.24
N VAL A 205 -6.48 -7.77 -1.30
CA VAL A 205 -5.90 -7.29 -2.56
C VAL A 205 -6.89 -7.51 -3.68
N GLU A 206 -7.19 -6.47 -4.42
CA GLU A 206 -8.06 -6.50 -5.60
C GLU A 206 -7.24 -6.14 -6.84
N PHE A 207 -7.41 -6.90 -7.89
CA PHE A 207 -6.84 -6.69 -9.22
C PHE A 207 -7.97 -6.54 -10.25
N ALA A 208 -7.86 -5.55 -11.15
CA ALA A 208 -8.74 -5.35 -12.30
C ALA A 208 -7.97 -4.81 -13.51
#